data_dc1f4585d593fdb6dd0baef0ae7f26b5
#
_entry.id   dc1f4585d593fdb6dd0baef0ae7f26b5
#
_cell.length_a   1.000
_cell.length_b   1.000
_cell.length_c   1.000
_cell.angle_alpha   90.00
_cell.angle_beta   90.00
_cell.angle_gamma   90.00
#
_symmetry.space_group_name_H-M   'P 1'
#
loop_
_entity.id
_entity.type
_entity.pdbx_description
1 polymer ?
#
loop_
_entity_poly.entity_id
_entity_poly.type
_entity_poly.pdbx_seq_one_letter_code
_entity_poly.pdbx_strand_id
1 'polypeptide(L)'
;MLFRSPGEVLARIPIEGQKTRDITGGLPRVAELFEARSPKDKGMLAEMTGTVSFGKETKGKVRLQITDPEGKVWDELIPKEKNILVHEGQVVNKGESIVDGPADPQDILRLLGMEELARYIVDEVQDVYRLQGVKINDKHIEVIVRQMLRRVIVDNVGDSTYISGEQVDRKSTRLNSS
;
A
#
# COMPACT_ATOMS: atom_id res chain seq x y z
N MET A 1 -23.12 31.13 24.14
CA MET A 1 -22.69 29.84 24.74
C MET A 1 -23.93 28.95 24.80
N LEU A 2 -23.98 27.92 23.96
CA LEU A 2 -25.09 26.96 23.96
C LEU A 2 -24.79 25.89 25.04
N PHE A 3 -25.49 25.94 26.14
CA PHE A 3 -25.42 24.91 27.17
C PHE A 3 -26.21 23.70 26.68
N ARG A 4 -25.59 22.51 26.68
CA ARG A 4 -26.24 21.25 26.35
C ARG A 4 -26.74 20.57 27.65
N SER A 5 -27.90 19.94 27.55
CA SER A 5 -28.48 19.22 28.67
C SER A 5 -27.78 17.87 28.91
N PRO A 6 -27.70 17.38 30.16
CA PRO A 6 -27.20 16.05 30.44
C PRO A 6 -27.99 14.99 29.65
N GLY A 7 -27.30 14.11 28.93
CA GLY A 7 -27.90 13.07 28.06
C GLY A 7 -28.17 13.48 26.62
N GLU A 8 -27.89 14.73 26.25
CA GLU A 8 -28.00 15.18 24.86
C GLU A 8 -26.83 14.63 24.03
N VAL A 9 -27.13 14.13 22.82
CA VAL A 9 -26.12 13.58 21.91
C VAL A 9 -25.16 14.68 21.46
N LEU A 10 -23.90 14.59 21.86
CA LEU A 10 -22.87 15.57 21.53
C LEU A 10 -22.35 15.41 20.10
N ALA A 11 -22.20 14.17 19.64
CA ALA A 11 -21.79 13.84 18.29
C ALA A 11 -22.32 12.45 17.91
N ARG A 12 -22.69 12.27 16.66
CA ARG A 12 -22.90 10.95 16.06
C ARG A 12 -21.70 10.69 15.18
N ILE A 13 -20.83 9.80 15.64
CA ILE A 13 -19.78 9.25 14.78
C ILE A 13 -20.48 8.17 13.96
N PRO A 14 -20.56 8.31 12.62
CA PRO A 14 -21.00 7.19 11.82
C PRO A 14 -20.01 6.05 12.12
N ILE A 15 -20.52 4.96 12.69
CA ILE A 15 -19.81 3.70 12.61
C ILE A 15 -19.75 3.48 11.12
N GLU A 16 -18.58 3.66 10.50
CA GLU A 16 -18.37 3.17 9.14
C GLU A 16 -18.85 1.74 9.19
N GLY A 17 -20.02 1.53 8.56
CA GLY A 17 -20.57 0.20 8.44
C GLY A 17 -19.41 -0.59 7.87
N GLN A 18 -18.96 -1.61 8.60
CA GLN A 18 -18.06 -2.59 8.06
C GLN A 18 -18.58 -2.82 6.64
N LYS A 19 -17.87 -2.25 5.65
CA LYS A 19 -18.08 -2.64 4.27
C LYS A 19 -18.08 -4.14 4.37
N THR A 20 -19.24 -4.74 4.20
CA THR A 20 -19.41 -6.18 4.10
C THR A 20 -18.54 -6.53 2.92
N ARG A 21 -17.23 -6.73 3.20
CA ARG A 21 -16.30 -7.26 2.23
C ARG A 21 -16.90 -8.59 1.91
N ASP A 22 -17.43 -8.66 0.71
CA ASP A 22 -18.21 -9.76 0.20
C ASP A 22 -17.52 -11.07 0.59
N ILE A 23 -18.22 -11.96 1.29
CA ILE A 23 -17.69 -13.24 1.79
C ILE A 23 -17.12 -14.07 0.64
N THR A 24 -17.60 -13.86 -0.58
CA THR A 24 -17.07 -14.40 -1.83
C THR A 24 -15.64 -13.91 -2.18
N GLY A 25 -15.20 -12.80 -1.64
CA GLY A 25 -13.84 -12.27 -1.85
C GLY A 25 -12.75 -12.92 -0.99
N GLY A 26 -13.06 -13.74 0.01
CA GLY A 26 -12.09 -14.21 0.99
C GLY A 26 -10.95 -15.05 0.38
N LEU A 27 -11.25 -16.24 -0.12
CA LEU A 27 -10.23 -17.13 -0.72
C LEU A 27 -9.58 -16.55 -1.99
N PRO A 28 -10.34 -15.96 -2.95
CA PRO A 28 -9.73 -15.28 -4.09
C PRO A 28 -8.80 -14.16 -3.67
N ARG A 29 -9.13 -13.39 -2.63
CA ARG A 29 -8.27 -12.30 -2.14
C ARG A 29 -6.94 -12.84 -1.58
N VAL A 30 -6.96 -13.93 -0.84
CA VAL A 30 -5.72 -14.57 -0.34
C VAL A 30 -4.86 -15.06 -1.50
N ALA A 31 -5.44 -15.65 -2.54
CA ALA A 31 -4.71 -16.06 -3.74
C ALA A 31 -4.09 -14.86 -4.46
N GLU A 32 -4.83 -13.77 -4.65
CA GLU A 32 -4.32 -12.53 -5.25
C GLU A 32 -3.13 -11.96 -4.47
N LEU A 33 -3.19 -11.97 -3.13
CA LEU A 33 -2.10 -11.48 -2.28
C LEU A 33 -0.84 -12.34 -2.43
N PHE A 34 -0.97 -13.68 -2.44
CA PHE A 34 0.17 -14.57 -2.63
C PHE A 34 0.72 -14.58 -4.06
N GLU A 35 -0.09 -14.24 -5.06
CA GLU A 35 0.36 -14.03 -6.43
C GLU A 35 0.91 -12.62 -6.67
N ALA A 36 0.83 -11.73 -5.68
CA ALA A 36 1.22 -10.32 -5.75
C ALA A 36 0.57 -9.58 -6.95
N ARG A 37 -0.70 -9.89 -7.22
CA ARG A 37 -1.46 -9.23 -8.31
C ARG A 37 -1.78 -7.80 -7.93
N SER A 38 -1.67 -6.90 -8.91
CA SER A 38 -2.13 -5.52 -8.76
C SER A 38 -3.66 -5.48 -8.70
N PRO A 39 -4.26 -4.87 -7.67
CA PRO A 39 -5.71 -4.71 -7.56
C PRO A 39 -6.27 -3.87 -8.70
N LYS A 40 -7.49 -4.19 -9.19
CA LYS A 40 -8.15 -3.42 -10.25
C LYS A 40 -8.41 -1.96 -9.83
N ASP A 41 -8.85 -1.77 -8.59
CA ASP A 41 -9.16 -0.46 -8.01
C ASP A 41 -8.12 -0.03 -6.98
N LYS A 42 -6.84 -0.18 -7.35
CA LYS A 42 -5.74 0.12 -6.43
C LYS A 42 -5.81 1.54 -5.89
N GLY A 43 -5.50 1.68 -4.60
CA GLY A 43 -5.16 2.94 -3.98
C GLY A 43 -3.84 3.49 -4.52
N MET A 44 -3.52 4.70 -4.17
CA MET A 44 -2.27 5.34 -4.58
C MET A 44 -1.48 5.75 -3.34
N LEU A 45 -0.20 5.44 -3.34
CA LEU A 45 0.76 5.81 -2.29
C LEU A 45 1.60 7.00 -2.73
N ALA A 46 2.02 7.83 -1.79
CA ALA A 46 2.92 8.95 -2.04
C ALA A 46 4.31 8.44 -2.48
N GLU A 47 4.77 8.90 -3.64
CA GLU A 47 6.09 8.56 -4.19
C GLU A 47 7.23 9.20 -3.39
N MET A 48 6.96 10.35 -2.79
CA MET A 48 7.95 11.13 -2.06
C MET A 48 7.32 11.85 -0.87
N THR A 49 8.15 12.26 0.07
CA THR A 49 7.74 13.11 1.18
C THR A 49 7.68 14.56 0.70
N GLY A 50 6.56 15.25 0.96
CA GLY A 50 6.41 16.64 0.54
C GLY A 50 5.05 17.22 0.84
N THR A 51 4.82 18.43 0.37
CA THR A 51 3.54 19.13 0.53
C THR A 51 2.65 18.89 -0.68
N VAL A 52 1.42 18.52 -0.40
CA VAL A 52 0.39 18.25 -1.41
C VAL A 52 -0.17 19.56 -1.94
N SER A 53 -0.33 19.66 -3.25
CA SER A 53 -1.08 20.73 -3.92
C SER A 53 -1.92 20.15 -5.05
N PHE A 54 -3.04 20.82 -5.35
CA PHE A 54 -3.91 20.42 -6.45
C PHE A 54 -3.73 21.36 -7.64
N GLY A 55 -3.42 20.79 -8.78
CA GLY A 55 -3.30 21.53 -10.04
C GLY A 55 -4.62 21.60 -10.81
N LYS A 56 -4.55 22.16 -12.02
CA LYS A 56 -5.74 22.31 -12.90
C LYS A 56 -6.35 20.95 -13.25
N GLU A 57 -7.66 20.88 -13.15
CA GLU A 57 -8.44 19.71 -13.59
C GLU A 57 -8.33 19.54 -15.10
N THR A 58 -8.15 18.30 -15.53
CA THR A 58 -8.04 17.96 -16.95
C THR A 58 -8.93 16.76 -17.27
N LYS A 59 -9.93 16.94 -18.14
CA LYS A 59 -10.79 15.85 -18.68
C LYS A 59 -11.30 14.86 -17.62
N GLY A 60 -11.87 15.35 -16.51
CA GLY A 60 -12.42 14.49 -15.45
C GLY A 60 -11.40 13.88 -14.51
N LYS A 61 -10.14 14.33 -14.56
CA LYS A 61 -9.08 13.97 -13.64
C LYS A 61 -8.60 15.19 -12.86
N VAL A 62 -8.24 14.99 -11.60
CA VAL A 62 -7.62 15.99 -10.74
C VAL A 62 -6.11 15.77 -10.79
N ARG A 63 -5.35 16.82 -11.03
CA ARG A 63 -3.89 16.75 -10.95
C ARG A 63 -3.48 16.97 -9.49
N LEU A 64 -2.87 15.96 -8.90
CA LEU A 64 -2.25 16.05 -7.59
C LEU A 64 -0.75 16.21 -7.77
N GLN A 65 -0.17 17.14 -7.04
CA GLN A 65 1.27 17.42 -7.04
C GLN A 65 1.81 17.30 -5.63
N ILE A 66 2.98 16.69 -5.48
CA ILE A 66 3.71 16.64 -4.22
C ILE A 66 5.02 17.36 -4.46
N THR A 67 5.29 18.38 -3.65
CA THR A 67 6.52 19.17 -3.73
C THR A 67 7.39 18.87 -2.52
N ASP A 68 8.60 18.39 -2.77
CA ASP A 68 9.64 18.18 -1.76
C ASP A 68 10.20 19.54 -1.28
N PRO A 69 10.76 19.63 -0.06
CA PRO A 69 11.52 20.76 0.43
C PRO A 69 12.66 21.23 -0.51
N GLU A 70 13.21 20.32 -1.32
CA GLU A 70 14.24 20.62 -2.33
C GLU A 70 13.68 21.22 -3.64
N GLY A 71 12.34 21.35 -3.74
CA GLY A 71 11.67 21.89 -4.93
C GLY A 71 11.43 20.86 -6.05
N LYS A 72 11.67 19.59 -5.81
CA LYS A 72 11.31 18.52 -6.74
C LYS A 72 9.81 18.31 -6.70
N VAL A 73 9.17 18.27 -7.86
CA VAL A 73 7.72 18.08 -7.99
C VAL A 73 7.44 16.73 -8.61
N TRP A 74 6.59 15.96 -7.98
CA TRP A 74 5.97 14.77 -8.54
C TRP A 74 4.51 15.08 -8.82
N ASP A 75 4.00 14.72 -9.99
CA ASP A 75 2.61 14.96 -10.37
C ASP A 75 1.94 13.70 -10.93
N GLU A 76 0.68 13.52 -10.56
CA GLU A 76 -0.15 12.40 -11.00
C GLU A 76 -1.58 12.84 -11.28
N LEU A 77 -2.25 12.17 -12.24
CA LEU A 77 -3.61 12.45 -12.64
C LEU A 77 -4.59 11.43 -12.05
N ILE A 78 -5.32 11.85 -11.04
CA ILE A 78 -6.27 11.01 -10.30
C ILE A 78 -7.68 11.16 -10.90
N PRO A 79 -8.37 10.07 -11.28
CA PRO A 79 -9.77 10.14 -11.70
C PRO A 79 -10.66 10.71 -10.60
N LYS A 80 -11.63 11.56 -10.93
CA LYS A 80 -12.57 12.17 -9.96
C LYS A 80 -13.43 11.16 -9.21
N GLU A 81 -13.57 9.97 -9.76
CA GLU A 81 -14.32 8.85 -9.13
C GLU A 81 -13.59 8.25 -7.93
N LYS A 82 -12.30 8.49 -7.82
CA LYS A 82 -11.46 8.01 -6.71
C LYS A 82 -11.59 8.96 -5.52
N ASN A 83 -11.70 8.38 -4.33
CA ASN A 83 -11.73 9.15 -3.09
C ASN A 83 -10.30 9.55 -2.70
N ILE A 84 -10.03 10.85 -2.66
CA ILE A 84 -8.73 11.41 -2.27
C ILE A 84 -8.75 11.62 -0.76
N LEU A 85 -7.76 11.08 -0.05
CA LEU A 85 -7.66 11.09 1.40
C LEU A 85 -6.90 12.31 1.95
N VAL A 86 -6.18 13.02 1.08
CA VAL A 86 -5.31 14.14 1.46
C VAL A 86 -5.92 15.48 1.07
N HIS A 87 -5.50 16.54 1.77
CA HIS A 87 -5.96 17.91 1.56
C HIS A 87 -4.84 18.80 1.01
N GLU A 88 -5.25 19.91 0.39
CA GLU A 88 -4.29 20.91 -0.09
C GLU A 88 -3.46 21.50 1.06
N GLY A 89 -2.14 21.57 0.87
CA GLY A 89 -1.19 22.02 1.87
C GLY A 89 -0.81 20.98 2.92
N GLN A 90 -1.37 19.79 2.88
CA GLN A 90 -1.01 18.69 3.79
C GLN A 90 0.40 18.18 3.46
N VAL A 91 1.19 17.91 4.50
CA VAL A 91 2.47 17.21 4.35
C VAL A 91 2.23 15.71 4.41
N VAL A 92 2.71 15.01 3.41
CA VAL A 92 2.63 13.55 3.32
C VAL A 92 4.02 12.93 3.34
N ASN A 93 4.13 11.74 3.90
CA ASN A 93 5.36 10.97 3.89
C ASN A 93 5.37 9.99 2.72
N LYS A 94 6.57 9.62 2.26
CA LYS A 94 6.73 8.57 1.24
C LYS A 94 6.04 7.28 1.69
N GLY A 95 5.16 6.73 0.83
CA GLY A 95 4.39 5.52 1.12
C GLY A 95 3.07 5.75 1.87
N GLU A 96 2.72 7.00 2.21
CA GLU A 96 1.42 7.33 2.79
C GLU A 96 0.31 7.23 1.74
N SER A 97 -0.89 6.77 2.15
CA SER A 97 -2.02 6.60 1.23
C SER A 97 -2.59 7.95 0.84
N ILE A 98 -2.58 8.27 -0.46
CA ILE A 98 -3.16 9.49 -1.05
C ILE A 98 -4.59 9.23 -1.53
N VAL A 99 -4.81 8.07 -2.12
CA VAL A 99 -6.10 7.66 -2.68
C VAL A 99 -6.57 6.40 -2.00
N ASP A 100 -7.85 6.37 -1.63
CA ASP A 100 -8.50 5.21 -1.01
C ASP A 100 -8.50 4.00 -1.95
N GLY A 101 -8.23 2.84 -1.38
CA GLY A 101 -8.21 1.57 -2.09
C GLY A 101 -7.15 0.62 -1.56
N PRO A 102 -7.21 -0.66 -1.96
CA PRO A 102 -6.19 -1.63 -1.58
C PRO A 102 -4.84 -1.23 -2.17
N ALA A 103 -3.80 -1.28 -1.34
CA ALA A 103 -2.45 -0.96 -1.80
C ALA A 103 -1.92 -2.05 -2.77
N ASP A 104 -1.16 -1.62 -3.75
CA ASP A 104 -0.47 -2.54 -4.66
C ASP A 104 0.78 -3.10 -3.97
N PRO A 105 0.92 -4.42 -3.84
CA PRO A 105 2.10 -5.03 -3.22
C PRO A 105 3.43 -4.60 -3.87
N GLN A 106 3.43 -4.35 -5.18
CA GLN A 106 4.62 -3.89 -5.90
C GLN A 106 5.01 -2.46 -5.50
N ASP A 107 4.01 -1.58 -5.33
CA ASP A 107 4.26 -0.21 -4.88
C ASP A 107 4.74 -0.18 -3.42
N ILE A 108 4.17 -1.02 -2.54
CA ILE A 108 4.65 -1.17 -1.16
C ILE A 108 6.12 -1.62 -1.14
N LEU A 109 6.46 -2.65 -1.94
CA LEU A 109 7.84 -3.14 -2.01
C LEU A 109 8.81 -2.06 -2.49
N ARG A 110 8.43 -1.30 -3.50
CA ARG A 110 9.25 -0.25 -4.11
C ARG A 110 9.43 0.96 -3.20
N LEU A 111 8.38 1.38 -2.49
CA LEU A 111 8.37 2.61 -1.71
C LEU A 111 8.79 2.39 -0.25
N LEU A 112 8.28 1.35 0.38
CA LEU A 112 8.41 1.09 1.82
C LEU A 112 9.36 -0.07 2.13
N GLY A 113 9.63 -0.94 1.16
CA GLY A 113 10.55 -2.05 1.32
C GLY A 113 9.87 -3.35 1.76
N MET A 114 10.71 -4.36 2.05
CA MET A 114 10.23 -5.73 2.26
C MET A 114 9.55 -5.97 3.60
N GLU A 115 9.95 -5.26 4.64
CA GLU A 115 9.38 -5.45 5.98
C GLU A 115 7.93 -4.99 6.00
N GLU A 116 7.65 -3.83 5.43
CA GLU A 116 6.30 -3.30 5.33
C GLU A 116 5.43 -4.14 4.39
N LEU A 117 5.98 -4.63 3.26
CA LEU A 117 5.27 -5.57 2.41
C LEU A 117 4.91 -6.86 3.14
N ALA A 118 5.85 -7.42 3.91
CA ALA A 118 5.59 -8.63 4.67
C ALA A 118 4.49 -8.41 5.71
N ARG A 119 4.55 -7.30 6.44
CA ARG A 119 3.52 -6.91 7.40
C ARG A 119 2.16 -6.75 6.73
N TYR A 120 2.10 -6.00 5.64
CA TYR A 120 0.88 -5.78 4.86
C TYR A 120 0.22 -7.10 4.42
N ILE A 121 1.00 -8.03 3.84
CA ILE A 121 0.46 -9.33 3.41
C ILE A 121 -0.07 -10.14 4.59
N VAL A 122 0.66 -10.17 5.71
CA VAL A 122 0.23 -10.88 6.92
C VAL A 122 -1.09 -10.30 7.44
N ASP A 123 -1.19 -8.98 7.57
CA ASP A 123 -2.37 -8.30 8.07
C ASP A 123 -3.60 -8.53 7.16
N GLU A 124 -3.44 -8.35 5.84
CA GLU A 124 -4.51 -8.57 4.87
C GLU A 124 -5.02 -10.02 4.86
N VAL A 125 -4.11 -11.01 4.92
CA VAL A 125 -4.48 -12.42 4.99
C VAL A 125 -5.17 -12.74 6.31
N GLN A 126 -4.66 -12.24 7.43
CA GLN A 126 -5.28 -12.41 8.75
C GLN A 126 -6.68 -11.81 8.80
N ASP A 127 -6.89 -10.64 8.21
CA ASP A 127 -8.20 -10.01 8.15
C ASP A 127 -9.22 -10.89 7.42
N VAL A 128 -8.83 -11.49 6.30
CA VAL A 128 -9.68 -12.44 5.58
C VAL A 128 -10.07 -13.62 6.47
N TYR A 129 -9.10 -14.22 7.17
CA TYR A 129 -9.37 -15.36 8.05
C TYR A 129 -10.20 -14.97 9.28
N ARG A 130 -9.92 -13.81 9.89
CA ARG A 130 -10.71 -13.29 11.02
C ARG A 130 -12.16 -13.04 10.66
N LEU A 131 -12.45 -12.51 9.46
CA LEU A 131 -13.80 -12.31 8.95
C LEU A 131 -14.56 -13.64 8.80
N GLN A 132 -13.85 -14.73 8.55
CA GLN A 132 -14.42 -16.09 8.47
C GLN A 132 -14.45 -16.82 9.84
N GLY A 133 -14.04 -16.15 10.92
CA GLY A 133 -13.99 -16.73 12.26
C GLY A 133 -12.85 -17.72 12.49
N VAL A 134 -11.91 -17.82 11.55
CA VAL A 134 -10.75 -18.71 11.63
C VAL A 134 -9.58 -18.00 12.30
N LYS A 135 -9.02 -18.61 13.34
CA LYS A 135 -7.83 -18.12 14.04
C LYS A 135 -6.62 -18.92 13.57
N ILE A 136 -5.69 -18.27 12.89
CA ILE A 136 -4.39 -18.85 12.52
C ILE A 136 -3.27 -17.99 13.11
N ASN A 137 -2.11 -18.61 13.32
CA ASN A 137 -0.93 -17.88 13.81
C ASN A 137 -0.19 -17.25 12.62
N ASP A 138 0.27 -16.02 12.80
CA ASP A 138 0.97 -15.23 11.79
C ASP A 138 2.18 -15.96 11.19
N LYS A 139 2.86 -16.79 12.00
CA LYS A 139 4.02 -17.59 11.56
C LYS A 139 3.75 -18.47 10.34
N HIS A 140 2.51 -18.96 10.16
CA HIS A 140 2.16 -19.76 8.98
C HIS A 140 2.17 -18.92 7.71
N ILE A 141 1.70 -17.67 7.80
CA ILE A 141 1.67 -16.71 6.69
C ILE A 141 3.09 -16.19 6.44
N GLU A 142 3.82 -15.84 7.50
CA GLU A 142 5.21 -15.37 7.42
C GLU A 142 6.13 -16.34 6.69
N VAL A 143 5.96 -17.66 6.89
CA VAL A 143 6.74 -18.69 6.17
C VAL A 143 6.51 -18.60 4.66
N ILE A 144 5.26 -18.39 4.23
CA ILE A 144 4.91 -18.26 2.81
C ILE A 144 5.51 -16.97 2.25
N VAL A 145 5.31 -15.84 2.93
CA VAL A 145 5.84 -14.54 2.53
C VAL A 145 7.37 -14.57 2.43
N ARG A 146 8.05 -15.23 3.38
CA ARG A 146 9.49 -15.44 3.32
C ARG A 146 9.93 -16.19 2.06
N GLN A 147 9.16 -17.17 1.61
CA GLN A 147 9.46 -17.88 0.36
C GLN A 147 9.22 -17.01 -0.87
N MET A 148 8.17 -16.19 -0.87
CA MET A 148 7.90 -15.23 -1.95
C MET A 148 9.06 -14.24 -2.11
N LEU A 149 9.61 -13.74 -1.01
CA LEU A 149 10.67 -12.73 -0.98
C LEU A 149 12.10 -13.33 -1.05
N ARG A 150 12.21 -14.62 -1.31
CA ARG A 150 13.51 -15.32 -1.34
C ARG A 150 14.31 -14.99 -2.58
N ARG A 151 13.65 -14.79 -3.73
CA ARG A 151 14.32 -14.55 -5.01
C ARG A 151 14.32 -13.06 -5.36
N VAL A 152 15.40 -12.65 -6.01
CA VAL A 152 15.56 -11.30 -6.54
C VAL A 152 16.01 -11.38 -8.00
N ILE A 153 15.66 -10.37 -8.78
CA ILE A 153 16.13 -10.24 -10.17
C ILE A 153 17.37 -9.36 -10.13
N VAL A 154 18.43 -9.80 -10.83
CA VAL A 154 19.64 -9.01 -10.96
C VAL A 154 19.39 -7.88 -11.95
N ASP A 155 19.45 -6.65 -11.48
CA ASP A 155 19.31 -5.43 -12.28
C ASP A 155 20.69 -5.00 -12.81
N ASN A 156 21.63 -4.76 -11.91
CA ASN A 156 23.00 -4.39 -12.26
C ASN A 156 23.98 -5.50 -11.83
N VAL A 157 24.72 -6.01 -12.78
CA VAL A 157 25.63 -7.16 -12.61
C VAL A 157 26.89 -6.78 -11.83
N GLY A 158 27.36 -5.53 -11.95
CA GLY A 158 28.64 -5.09 -11.36
C GLY A 158 29.78 -6.04 -11.77
N ASP A 159 30.62 -6.43 -10.82
CA ASP A 159 31.74 -7.35 -10.99
C ASP A 159 31.35 -8.83 -10.78
N SER A 160 30.05 -9.15 -10.71
CA SER A 160 29.58 -10.51 -10.48
C SER A 160 29.47 -11.34 -11.75
N THR A 161 29.41 -12.66 -11.62
CA THR A 161 29.24 -13.61 -12.74
C THR A 161 27.77 -13.79 -13.16
N TYR A 162 26.85 -13.04 -12.57
CA TYR A 162 25.42 -13.10 -12.89
C TYR A 162 25.10 -12.41 -14.23
N ILE A 163 23.94 -12.72 -14.78
CA ILE A 163 23.42 -12.08 -15.99
C ILE A 163 22.29 -11.12 -15.60
N SER A 164 22.23 -9.93 -16.21
CA SER A 164 21.12 -9.00 -16.01
C SER A 164 19.79 -9.66 -16.35
N GLY A 165 18.79 -9.55 -15.45
CA GLY A 165 17.51 -10.23 -15.56
C GLY A 165 17.46 -11.65 -14.97
N GLU A 166 18.60 -12.21 -14.53
CA GLU A 166 18.64 -13.52 -13.90
C GLU A 166 17.97 -13.49 -12.52
N GLN A 167 17.20 -14.56 -12.20
CA GLN A 167 16.63 -14.75 -10.87
C GLN A 167 17.60 -15.52 -9.98
N VAL A 168 18.06 -14.87 -8.92
CA VAL A 168 19.01 -15.45 -7.95
C VAL A 168 18.42 -15.51 -6.55
N ASP A 169 18.93 -16.41 -5.71
CA ASP A 169 18.56 -16.46 -4.31
C ASP A 169 19.26 -15.30 -3.57
N ARG A 170 18.46 -14.50 -2.85
CA ARG A 170 18.94 -13.34 -2.07
C ARG A 170 20.07 -13.67 -1.09
N LYS A 171 20.14 -14.90 -0.58
CA LYS A 171 21.25 -15.31 0.29
C LYS A 171 22.56 -15.47 -0.46
N SER A 172 22.53 -15.94 -1.70
CA SER A 172 23.74 -16.11 -2.52
C SER A 172 24.34 -14.77 -2.94
N THR A 173 23.54 -13.73 -3.17
CA THR A 173 24.06 -12.40 -3.50
C THR A 173 24.85 -11.74 -2.38
N ARG A 174 24.54 -12.02 -1.11
CA ARG A 174 25.30 -11.49 0.04
C ARG A 174 26.67 -12.14 0.24
N LEU A 175 26.85 -13.37 -0.22
CA LEU A 175 28.11 -14.11 -0.06
C LEU A 175 29.15 -13.74 -1.12
N ASN A 176 28.74 -13.14 -2.25
CA ASN A 176 29.62 -12.76 -3.35
C ASN A 176 30.04 -11.27 -3.33
N SER A 177 29.62 -10.52 -2.32
CA SER A 177 29.95 -9.08 -2.15
C SER A 177 30.98 -8.82 -1.02
N SER A 178 31.78 -9.82 -0.67
CA SER A 178 32.90 -9.69 0.29
C SER A 178 34.25 -9.85 -0.39
#